data_063b4f4d7126535b3b6b9fdb997187cc
#
_entry.id   063b4f4d7126535b3b6b9fdb997187cc
#
_cell.length_a   1.000
_cell.length_b   1.000
_cell.length_c   1.000
_cell.angle_alpha   90.00
_cell.angle_beta   90.00
_cell.angle_gamma   90.00
#
_symmetry.space_group_name_H-M   'P 1'
#
loop_
_entity.id
_entity.type
_entity.pdbx_description
1 polymer ?
#
loop_
_entity_poly.entity_id
_entity_poly.type
_entity_poly.pdbx_seq_one_letter_code
_entity_poly.pdbx_strand_id
1 'polypeptide(L)'
;ASKVTGDESFRKVAISHAEQVMHHQVRKDYSCFHIIYYDKKTGKPIKGETSQGYSDNSAWSRGQAWGIYGFTMCYRETKDKRFLKTAEKMADFYLDHPNLPSDKVAWWDFNAFQEGYTPGIRSNACKMVNNYRDASAAACVASALLELSTYSKGSKSKKYLESAKQILHALGSTNYRAELGKNANFILMHSVGAVPHNSEIDVPLTYADYYFIEALHRYNRMLDGKSPL
;
A
#
# COMPACT_ATOMS: atom_id res chain seq x y z
N ALA A 1 -20.23 -2.67 -7.97
CA ALA A 1 -21.40 -3.53 -8.24
C ALA A 1 -22.70 -2.76 -7.97
N SER A 2 -22.97 -2.24 -6.75
CA SER A 2 -24.22 -1.58 -6.35
C SER A 2 -24.70 -0.50 -7.35
N LYS A 3 -23.82 0.41 -7.77
CA LYS A 3 -24.13 1.46 -8.76
C LYS A 3 -24.55 0.93 -10.14
N VAL A 4 -24.07 -0.25 -10.51
CA VAL A 4 -24.35 -0.87 -11.84
C VAL A 4 -25.59 -1.74 -11.80
N THR A 5 -25.77 -2.48 -10.70
CA THR A 5 -26.86 -3.45 -10.57
C THR A 5 -28.11 -2.89 -9.89
N GLY A 6 -27.98 -1.76 -9.17
CA GLY A 6 -29.03 -1.25 -8.28
C GLY A 6 -29.18 -2.03 -6.96
N ASP A 7 -28.42 -3.11 -6.76
CA ASP A 7 -28.50 -3.91 -5.54
C ASP A 7 -27.62 -3.33 -4.42
N GLU A 8 -28.26 -2.76 -3.41
CA GLU A 8 -27.60 -2.14 -2.25
C GLU A 8 -26.92 -3.16 -1.31
N SER A 9 -27.16 -4.47 -1.46
CA SER A 9 -26.49 -5.49 -0.65
C SER A 9 -24.97 -5.46 -0.83
N PHE A 10 -24.48 -5.24 -2.05
CA PHE A 10 -23.05 -5.11 -2.34
C PHE A 10 -22.42 -3.94 -1.57
N ARG A 11 -23.12 -2.80 -1.50
CA ARG A 11 -22.65 -1.62 -0.77
C ARG A 11 -22.58 -1.89 0.74
N LYS A 12 -23.62 -2.51 1.30
CA LYS A 12 -23.68 -2.88 2.72
C LYS A 12 -22.56 -3.82 3.11
N VAL A 13 -22.31 -4.86 2.33
CA VAL A 13 -21.21 -5.80 2.56
C VAL A 13 -19.87 -5.11 2.48
N ALA A 14 -19.64 -4.25 1.47
CA ALA A 14 -18.38 -3.52 1.33
C ALA A 14 -18.10 -2.59 2.52
N ILE A 15 -19.10 -1.85 2.99
CA ILE A 15 -18.96 -0.96 4.16
C ILE A 15 -18.68 -1.79 5.42
N SER A 16 -19.46 -2.84 5.67
CA SER A 16 -19.27 -3.71 6.83
C SER A 16 -17.86 -4.34 6.83
N HIS A 17 -17.38 -4.81 5.67
CA HIS A 17 -16.03 -5.35 5.54
C HIS A 17 -14.97 -4.28 5.84
N ALA A 18 -15.08 -3.09 5.26
CA ALA A 18 -14.14 -2.00 5.50
C ALA A 18 -14.11 -1.57 6.98
N GLU A 19 -15.25 -1.57 7.66
CA GLU A 19 -15.33 -1.31 9.10
C GLU A 19 -14.60 -2.39 9.91
N GLN A 20 -14.75 -3.67 9.58
CA GLN A 20 -14.03 -4.76 10.25
C GLN A 20 -12.52 -4.64 10.02
N VAL A 21 -12.07 -4.34 8.80
CA VAL A 21 -10.65 -4.08 8.52
C VAL A 21 -10.15 -2.90 9.34
N MET A 22 -10.88 -1.80 9.39
CA MET A 22 -10.52 -0.60 10.16
C MET A 22 -10.37 -0.90 11.66
N HIS A 23 -11.25 -1.74 12.23
CA HIS A 23 -11.25 -2.04 13.66
C HIS A 23 -10.25 -3.10 14.08
N HIS A 24 -9.95 -4.07 13.22
CA HIS A 24 -9.18 -5.25 13.61
C HIS A 24 -7.83 -5.35 12.92
N GLN A 25 -7.71 -4.86 11.70
CA GLN A 25 -6.48 -4.99 10.91
C GLN A 25 -5.58 -3.75 10.99
N VAL A 26 -6.18 -2.56 11.18
CA VAL A 26 -5.41 -1.32 11.40
C VAL A 26 -5.01 -1.23 12.87
N ARG A 27 -3.70 -1.10 13.12
CA ARG A 27 -3.14 -0.98 14.48
C ARG A 27 -3.30 0.45 15.03
N LYS A 28 -3.00 0.64 16.31
CA LYS A 28 -3.11 1.95 16.98
C LYS A 28 -2.22 3.03 16.39
N ASP A 29 -1.07 2.65 15.82
CA ASP A 29 -0.13 3.53 15.13
C ASP A 29 -0.46 3.73 13.64
N TYR A 30 -1.58 3.14 13.17
CA TYR A 30 -2.02 3.14 11.78
C TYR A 30 -1.14 2.33 10.81
N SER A 31 -0.23 1.50 11.30
CA SER A 31 0.25 0.36 10.53
C SER A 31 -0.85 -0.70 10.42
N CYS A 32 -0.67 -1.71 9.56
CA CYS A 32 -1.67 -2.77 9.46
C CYS A 32 -1.07 -4.17 9.64
N PHE A 33 -1.88 -5.06 10.20
CA PHE A 33 -1.63 -6.50 10.11
C PHE A 33 -1.86 -6.96 8.67
N HIS A 34 -1.09 -7.93 8.22
CA HIS A 34 -1.34 -8.54 6.93
C HIS A 34 -2.59 -9.43 6.97
N ILE A 35 -2.70 -10.28 7.98
CA ILE A 35 -3.80 -11.24 8.15
C ILE A 35 -4.37 -11.11 9.55
N ILE A 36 -5.70 -11.17 9.69
CA ILE A 36 -6.38 -11.37 10.96
C ILE A 36 -7.12 -12.70 10.90
N TYR A 37 -6.87 -13.53 11.88
CA TYR A 37 -7.62 -14.77 12.10
C TYR A 37 -8.82 -14.51 12.98
N TYR A 38 -9.97 -15.02 12.59
CA TYR A 38 -11.22 -14.90 13.31
C TYR A 38 -11.70 -16.26 13.81
N ASP A 39 -12.27 -16.28 15.00
CA ASP A 39 -12.99 -17.45 15.51
C ASP A 39 -14.22 -17.71 14.66
N LYS A 40 -14.32 -18.92 14.12
CA LYS A 40 -15.39 -19.29 13.17
C LYS A 40 -16.79 -19.32 13.78
N LYS A 41 -16.90 -19.46 15.11
CA LYS A 41 -18.20 -19.54 15.81
C LYS A 41 -18.67 -18.17 16.27
N THR A 42 -17.73 -17.34 16.77
CA THR A 42 -18.06 -16.06 17.40
C THR A 42 -17.81 -14.87 16.50
N GLY A 43 -17.03 -15.02 15.42
CA GLY A 43 -16.58 -13.92 14.55
C GLY A 43 -15.59 -12.97 15.21
N LYS A 44 -15.09 -13.28 16.42
CA LYS A 44 -14.13 -12.42 17.12
C LYS A 44 -12.70 -12.61 16.58
N PRO A 45 -11.89 -11.54 16.51
CA PRO A 45 -10.49 -11.67 16.13
C PRO A 45 -9.72 -12.47 17.18
N ILE A 46 -8.87 -13.38 16.72
CA ILE A 46 -8.01 -14.24 17.57
C ILE A 46 -6.60 -13.65 17.61
N LYS A 47 -6.01 -13.40 16.44
CA LYS A 47 -4.63 -12.92 16.31
C LYS A 47 -4.40 -12.26 14.96
N GLY A 48 -3.37 -11.38 14.89
CA GLY A 48 -2.81 -10.87 13.66
C GLY A 48 -1.50 -11.60 13.33
N GLU A 49 -1.28 -11.87 12.05
CA GLU A 49 -0.06 -12.51 11.54
C GLU A 49 0.37 -11.89 10.21
N THR A 50 1.57 -12.25 9.77
CA THR A 50 2.03 -11.97 8.41
C THR A 50 2.18 -13.26 7.61
N SER A 51 1.96 -13.17 6.30
CA SER A 51 2.30 -14.22 5.33
C SER A 51 3.34 -13.74 4.33
N GLN A 52 3.40 -12.46 4.05
CA GLN A 52 4.29 -11.86 3.06
C GLN A 52 5.24 -10.81 3.67
N GLY A 53 5.03 -10.37 4.91
CA GLY A 53 5.89 -9.44 5.64
C GLY A 53 7.00 -10.15 6.42
N TYR A 54 7.82 -9.37 7.12
CA TYR A 54 8.99 -9.84 7.84
C TYR A 54 8.61 -10.60 9.13
N SER A 55 7.78 -10.00 9.98
CA SER A 55 7.29 -10.60 11.21
C SER A 55 5.83 -10.23 11.47
N ASP A 56 5.15 -10.93 12.38
CA ASP A 56 3.73 -10.72 12.66
C ASP A 56 3.41 -9.31 13.18
N ASN A 57 4.37 -8.67 13.82
CA ASN A 57 4.25 -7.30 14.33
C ASN A 57 4.91 -6.24 13.44
N SER A 58 5.56 -6.61 12.33
CA SER A 58 6.15 -5.66 11.39
C SER A 58 5.11 -5.01 10.48
N ALA A 59 5.52 -4.01 9.72
CA ALA A 59 4.68 -3.32 8.74
C ALA A 59 5.15 -3.65 7.32
N TRP A 60 4.52 -4.63 6.71
CA TRP A 60 4.70 -4.97 5.31
C TRP A 60 4.22 -3.84 4.40
N SER A 61 5.12 -3.29 3.59
CA SER A 61 4.90 -2.02 2.88
C SER A 61 3.75 -2.07 1.87
N ARG A 62 3.60 -3.18 1.13
CA ARG A 62 2.52 -3.32 0.16
C ARG A 62 1.17 -3.50 0.84
N GLY A 63 1.11 -4.17 2.01
CA GLY A 63 -0.10 -4.21 2.82
C GLY A 63 -0.53 -2.84 3.28
N GLN A 64 0.43 -2.02 3.71
CA GLN A 64 0.17 -0.62 4.06
C GLN A 64 -0.34 0.18 2.84
N ALA A 65 0.29 -0.02 1.67
CA ALA A 65 -0.13 0.62 0.41
C ALA A 65 -1.58 0.26 0.04
N TRP A 66 -1.95 -1.02 0.15
CA TRP A 66 -3.33 -1.48 -0.07
C TRP A 66 -4.33 -0.81 0.88
N GLY A 67 -3.94 -0.62 2.15
CA GLY A 67 -4.77 0.06 3.13
C GLY A 67 -5.02 1.52 2.76
N ILE A 68 -3.98 2.27 2.39
CA ILE A 68 -4.09 3.67 1.95
C ILE A 68 -5.00 3.77 0.73
N TYR A 69 -4.76 2.95 -0.28
CA TYR A 69 -5.56 2.93 -1.52
C TYR A 69 -7.01 2.53 -1.24
N GLY A 70 -7.22 1.45 -0.50
CA GLY A 70 -8.54 0.90 -0.20
C GLY A 70 -9.41 1.87 0.61
N PHE A 71 -8.88 2.47 1.69
CA PHE A 71 -9.65 3.43 2.48
C PHE A 71 -9.89 4.75 1.75
N THR A 72 -8.98 5.19 0.87
CA THR A 72 -9.23 6.33 -0.03
C THR A 72 -10.40 6.04 -0.95
N MET A 73 -10.44 4.86 -1.56
CA MET A 73 -11.55 4.41 -2.40
C MET A 73 -12.85 4.26 -1.60
N CYS A 74 -12.80 3.70 -0.39
CA CYS A 74 -13.98 3.61 0.49
C CYS A 74 -14.55 4.99 0.78
N TYR A 75 -13.72 5.99 1.06
CA TYR A 75 -14.18 7.37 1.23
C TYR A 75 -14.78 7.93 -0.06
N ARG A 76 -14.15 7.72 -1.21
CA ARG A 76 -14.70 8.14 -2.51
C ARG A 76 -16.13 7.69 -2.70
N GLU A 77 -16.39 6.41 -2.41
CA GLU A 77 -17.68 5.77 -2.69
C GLU A 77 -18.74 6.02 -1.62
N THR A 78 -18.31 6.24 -0.36
CA THR A 78 -19.25 6.34 0.77
C THR A 78 -19.41 7.77 1.31
N LYS A 79 -18.39 8.60 1.14
CA LYS A 79 -18.23 9.93 1.82
C LYS A 79 -18.15 9.82 3.34
N ASP A 80 -17.91 8.63 3.89
CA ASP A 80 -17.73 8.42 5.31
C ASP A 80 -16.34 8.93 5.76
N LYS A 81 -16.36 9.98 6.57
CA LYS A 81 -15.14 10.65 7.07
C LYS A 81 -14.23 9.73 7.91
N ARG A 82 -14.76 8.62 8.45
CA ARG A 82 -13.96 7.64 9.18
C ARG A 82 -12.94 6.99 8.26
N PHE A 83 -13.35 6.64 7.03
CA PHE A 83 -12.45 6.07 6.03
C PHE A 83 -11.41 7.08 5.54
N LEU A 84 -11.80 8.35 5.33
CA LEU A 84 -10.83 9.40 4.99
C LEU A 84 -9.78 9.55 6.09
N LYS A 85 -10.21 9.66 7.35
CA LYS A 85 -9.29 9.78 8.49
C LYS A 85 -8.34 8.58 8.58
N THR A 86 -8.84 7.37 8.32
CA THR A 86 -8.02 6.16 8.32
C THR A 86 -6.99 6.20 7.20
N ALA A 87 -7.42 6.53 5.97
CA ALA A 87 -6.51 6.67 4.82
C ALA A 87 -5.40 7.71 5.08
N GLU A 88 -5.76 8.89 5.59
CA GLU A 88 -4.80 9.94 5.94
C GLU A 88 -3.78 9.47 6.99
N LYS A 89 -4.24 8.81 8.05
CA LYS A 89 -3.35 8.32 9.11
C LYS A 89 -2.44 7.18 8.65
N MET A 90 -2.95 6.29 7.80
CA MET A 90 -2.13 5.24 7.19
C MET A 90 -1.10 5.82 6.22
N ALA A 91 -1.46 6.89 5.48
CA ALA A 91 -0.54 7.61 4.62
C ALA A 91 0.53 8.37 5.44
N ASP A 92 0.13 9.01 6.54
CA ASP A 92 1.07 9.65 7.47
C ASP A 92 2.05 8.60 8.05
N PHE A 93 1.58 7.42 8.48
CA PHE A 93 2.47 6.34 8.92
C PHE A 93 3.51 5.98 7.86
N TYR A 94 3.08 5.76 6.61
CA TYR A 94 4.00 5.42 5.52
C TYR A 94 5.03 6.52 5.28
N LEU A 95 4.58 7.76 5.15
CA LEU A 95 5.42 8.89 4.73
C LEU A 95 6.36 9.41 5.83
N ASP A 96 5.97 9.25 7.09
CA ASP A 96 6.75 9.73 8.25
C ASP A 96 7.53 8.60 8.93
N HIS A 97 7.49 7.37 8.39
CA HIS A 97 8.21 6.25 8.97
C HIS A 97 9.73 6.49 8.90
N PRO A 98 10.47 6.33 10.02
CA PRO A 98 11.91 6.65 10.07
C PRO A 98 12.75 5.82 9.10
N ASN A 99 12.30 4.63 8.75
CA ASN A 99 12.98 3.73 7.81
C ASN A 99 12.53 3.93 6.34
N LEU A 100 11.68 4.92 6.05
CA LEU A 100 11.34 5.23 4.67
C LEU A 100 12.54 5.90 3.99
N PRO A 101 13.06 5.34 2.88
CA PRO A 101 14.14 5.98 2.14
C PRO A 101 13.76 7.36 1.58
N SER A 102 14.77 8.19 1.33
CA SER A 102 14.58 9.58 0.88
C SER A 102 13.81 9.70 -0.44
N ASP A 103 13.92 8.72 -1.33
CA ASP A 103 13.18 8.65 -2.60
C ASP A 103 11.72 8.16 -2.45
N LYS A 104 11.29 7.81 -1.22
CA LYS A 104 9.98 7.33 -0.83
C LYS A 104 9.55 6.00 -1.45
N VAL A 105 10.44 5.29 -2.10
CA VAL A 105 10.23 3.88 -2.46
C VAL A 105 10.57 3.05 -1.23
N ALA A 106 9.56 2.49 -0.58
CA ALA A 106 9.74 1.78 0.68
C ALA A 106 10.58 0.51 0.53
N TRP A 107 11.18 0.09 1.62
CA TRP A 107 11.62 -1.28 1.78
C TRP A 107 10.41 -2.21 1.72
N TRP A 108 10.62 -3.46 1.32
CA TRP A 108 9.59 -4.50 1.31
C TRP A 108 8.82 -4.61 2.64
N ASP A 109 9.54 -4.45 3.74
CA ASP A 109 8.96 -4.34 5.08
C ASP A 109 9.69 -3.24 5.84
N PHE A 110 8.96 -2.36 6.50
CA PHE A 110 9.51 -1.20 7.20
C PHE A 110 10.39 -1.57 8.37
N ASN A 111 10.17 -2.75 8.95
CA ASN A 111 10.81 -3.18 10.19
C ASN A 111 11.78 -4.37 9.98
N ALA A 112 12.04 -4.77 8.73
CA ALA A 112 13.00 -5.82 8.46
C ALA A 112 14.38 -5.44 9.04
N PHE A 113 14.99 -6.39 9.77
CA PHE A 113 16.27 -6.26 10.47
C PHE A 113 16.29 -5.23 11.62
N GLN A 114 15.14 -4.70 12.03
CA GLN A 114 15.06 -3.81 13.18
C GLN A 114 14.99 -4.63 14.48
N GLU A 115 15.52 -4.05 15.56
CA GLU A 115 15.41 -4.63 16.89
C GLU A 115 13.92 -4.81 17.29
N GLY A 116 13.60 -5.92 17.93
CA GLY A 116 12.23 -6.26 18.33
C GLY A 116 11.38 -6.93 17.26
N TYR A 117 11.93 -7.12 16.04
CA TYR A 117 11.23 -7.82 14.97
C TYR A 117 11.99 -9.08 14.54
N THR A 118 11.32 -10.21 14.59
CA THR A 118 11.91 -11.52 14.26
C THR A 118 10.99 -12.27 13.31
N PRO A 119 11.49 -12.73 12.15
CA PRO A 119 10.70 -13.53 11.23
C PRO A 119 10.36 -14.89 11.84
N GLY A 120 9.21 -15.43 11.44
CA GLY A 120 8.82 -16.78 11.85
C GLY A 120 9.84 -17.82 11.40
N ILE A 121 10.09 -18.85 12.20
CA ILE A 121 11.13 -19.87 11.98
C ILE A 121 10.98 -20.62 10.63
N ARG A 122 9.78 -20.67 10.07
CA ARG A 122 9.50 -21.29 8.76
C ARG A 122 9.56 -20.30 7.61
N SER A 123 9.72 -19.00 7.91
CA SER A 123 9.82 -17.95 6.91
C SER A 123 11.22 -17.94 6.28
N ASN A 124 11.31 -17.87 4.94
CA ASN A 124 12.58 -17.63 4.28
C ASN A 124 13.17 -16.24 4.61
N ALA A 125 12.41 -15.34 5.18
CA ALA A 125 12.91 -14.05 5.67
C ALA A 125 14.00 -14.20 6.75
N CYS A 126 14.04 -15.31 7.49
CA CYS A 126 15.11 -15.61 8.44
C CYS A 126 16.47 -15.87 7.78
N LYS A 127 16.49 -16.16 6.47
CA LYS A 127 17.70 -16.42 5.67
C LYS A 127 18.17 -15.17 4.91
N MET A 128 17.42 -14.06 4.96
CA MET A 128 17.80 -12.83 4.28
C MET A 128 19.05 -12.23 4.89
N VAL A 129 19.89 -11.67 4.04
CA VAL A 129 21.07 -10.89 4.43
C VAL A 129 20.94 -9.42 4.01
N ASN A 130 20.04 -9.12 3.08
CA ASN A 130 19.78 -7.76 2.58
C ASN A 130 18.27 -7.46 2.61
N ASN A 131 17.92 -6.19 2.76
CA ASN A 131 16.57 -5.73 2.54
C ASN A 131 16.38 -5.37 1.05
N TYR A 132 15.14 -5.43 0.57
CA TYR A 132 14.77 -5.15 -0.82
C TYR A 132 13.83 -3.96 -0.89
N ARG A 133 13.95 -3.19 -1.97
CA ARG A 133 12.98 -2.13 -2.29
C ARG A 133 11.72 -2.77 -2.88
N ASP A 134 10.57 -2.14 -2.64
CA ASP A 134 9.32 -2.61 -3.26
C ASP A 134 8.69 -1.50 -4.10
N ALA A 135 9.05 -1.48 -5.39
CA ALA A 135 8.48 -0.55 -6.35
C ALA A 135 6.97 -0.72 -6.48
N SER A 136 6.44 -1.93 -6.26
CA SER A 136 5.00 -2.19 -6.34
C SER A 136 4.22 -1.49 -5.23
N ALA A 137 4.76 -1.48 -4.00
CA ALA A 137 4.17 -0.75 -2.88
C ALA A 137 4.19 0.77 -3.16
N ALA A 138 5.33 1.29 -3.63
CA ALA A 138 5.49 2.71 -3.94
C ALA A 138 4.54 3.17 -5.06
N ALA A 139 4.39 2.39 -6.13
CA ALA A 139 3.47 2.70 -7.22
C ALA A 139 2.01 2.79 -6.74
N CYS A 140 1.58 1.83 -5.92
CA CYS A 140 0.25 1.83 -5.31
C CYS A 140 0.05 3.05 -4.39
N VAL A 141 1.05 3.39 -3.56
CA VAL A 141 1.00 4.57 -2.69
C VAL A 141 0.92 5.85 -3.52
N ALA A 142 1.73 5.99 -4.58
CA ALA A 142 1.67 7.18 -5.45
C ALA A 142 0.27 7.38 -6.03
N SER A 143 -0.34 6.32 -6.56
CA SER A 143 -1.70 6.38 -7.10
C SER A 143 -2.72 6.76 -6.01
N ALA A 144 -2.62 6.17 -4.83
CA ALA A 144 -3.51 6.49 -3.70
C ALA A 144 -3.36 7.94 -3.22
N LEU A 145 -2.13 8.44 -3.10
CA LEU A 145 -1.84 9.78 -2.60
C LEU A 145 -2.33 10.88 -3.56
N LEU A 146 -2.25 10.66 -4.87
CA LEU A 146 -2.81 11.61 -5.85
C LEU A 146 -4.30 11.80 -5.64
N GLU A 147 -5.05 10.73 -5.44
CA GLU A 147 -6.47 10.82 -5.14
C GLU A 147 -6.72 11.39 -3.74
N LEU A 148 -6.03 10.89 -2.72
CA LEU A 148 -6.17 11.32 -1.32
C LEU A 148 -5.90 12.81 -1.15
N SER A 149 -4.94 13.36 -1.90
CA SER A 149 -4.60 14.79 -1.87
C SER A 149 -5.79 15.68 -2.24
N THR A 150 -6.71 15.21 -3.07
CA THR A 150 -7.91 15.97 -3.46
C THR A 150 -9.01 15.99 -2.38
N TYR A 151 -8.97 15.07 -1.45
CA TYR A 151 -9.91 14.97 -0.34
C TYR A 151 -9.38 15.60 0.95
N SER A 152 -8.06 15.63 1.09
CA SER A 152 -7.38 16.21 2.24
C SER A 152 -7.30 17.74 2.14
N LYS A 153 -7.00 18.43 3.25
CA LYS A 153 -6.97 19.89 3.30
C LYS A 153 -5.62 20.44 3.79
N GLY A 154 -5.33 21.67 3.40
CA GLY A 154 -4.18 22.43 3.91
C GLY A 154 -2.82 21.75 3.65
N SER A 155 -2.00 21.65 4.69
CA SER A 155 -0.66 21.07 4.59
C SER A 155 -0.67 19.58 4.20
N LYS A 156 -1.68 18.83 4.61
CA LYS A 156 -1.81 17.40 4.26
C LYS A 156 -2.02 17.19 2.77
N SER A 157 -2.92 17.96 2.14
CA SER A 157 -3.13 17.90 0.69
C SER A 157 -1.83 18.13 -0.07
N LYS A 158 -1.07 19.16 0.32
CA LYS A 158 0.24 19.46 -0.27
C LYS A 158 1.25 18.34 -0.04
N LYS A 159 1.38 17.85 1.21
CA LYS A 159 2.28 16.75 1.58
C LYS A 159 2.04 15.53 0.71
N TYR A 160 0.77 15.11 0.55
CA TYR A 160 0.43 13.92 -0.22
C TYR A 160 0.72 14.10 -1.70
N LEU A 161 0.35 15.24 -2.28
CA LEU A 161 0.63 15.53 -3.68
C LEU A 161 2.14 15.56 -3.97
N GLU A 162 2.92 16.27 -3.16
CA GLU A 162 4.37 16.35 -3.36
C GLU A 162 5.07 15.00 -3.13
N SER A 163 4.58 14.20 -2.16
CA SER A 163 5.11 12.86 -1.95
C SER A 163 4.81 11.93 -3.12
N ALA A 164 3.60 12.01 -3.71
CA ALA A 164 3.26 11.25 -4.90
C ALA A 164 4.15 11.62 -6.10
N LYS A 165 4.39 12.92 -6.32
CA LYS A 165 5.30 13.40 -7.37
C LYS A 165 6.72 12.86 -7.17
N GLN A 166 7.22 12.89 -5.92
CA GLN A 166 8.54 12.39 -5.59
C GLN A 166 8.67 10.89 -5.86
N ILE A 167 7.65 10.10 -5.48
CA ILE A 167 7.61 8.67 -5.78
C ILE A 167 7.58 8.43 -7.29
N LEU A 168 6.73 9.13 -8.04
CA LEU A 168 6.66 9.00 -9.50
C LEU A 168 7.97 9.35 -10.18
N HIS A 169 8.63 10.41 -9.72
CA HIS A 169 9.97 10.79 -10.22
C HIS A 169 10.99 9.68 -9.95
N ALA A 170 11.02 9.12 -8.73
CA ALA A 170 11.91 8.01 -8.39
C ALA A 170 11.64 6.78 -9.26
N LEU A 171 10.37 6.34 -9.35
CA LEU A 171 9.98 5.16 -10.15
C LEU A 171 10.24 5.36 -11.65
N GLY A 172 10.15 6.60 -12.17
CA GLY A 172 10.48 6.94 -13.55
C GLY A 172 11.98 7.02 -13.87
N SER A 173 12.84 7.02 -12.85
CA SER A 173 14.30 7.06 -13.02
C SER A 173 14.87 5.71 -13.46
N THR A 174 16.11 5.71 -13.92
CA THR A 174 16.85 4.49 -14.31
C THR A 174 17.09 3.52 -13.14
N ASN A 175 16.89 3.97 -11.89
CA ASN A 175 17.00 3.10 -10.73
C ASN A 175 15.84 2.09 -10.61
N TYR A 176 14.69 2.42 -11.18
CA TYR A 176 13.49 1.59 -11.06
C TYR A 176 12.83 1.29 -12.41
N ARG A 177 12.98 2.16 -13.40
CA ARG A 177 12.43 1.98 -14.73
C ARG A 177 13.42 1.23 -15.62
N ALA A 178 13.00 0.11 -16.14
CA ALA A 178 13.79 -0.68 -17.09
C ALA A 178 13.99 0.05 -18.43
N GLU A 179 15.06 -0.29 -19.13
CA GLU A 179 15.25 0.07 -20.51
C GLU A 179 14.21 -0.61 -21.40
N LEU A 180 13.79 0.06 -22.45
CA LEU A 180 12.82 -0.47 -23.41
C LEU A 180 13.31 -1.80 -24.02
N GLY A 181 12.45 -2.83 -23.99
CA GLY A 181 12.76 -4.16 -24.49
C GLY A 181 13.58 -5.04 -23.51
N LYS A 182 13.90 -4.52 -22.34
CA LYS A 182 14.49 -5.27 -21.24
C LYS A 182 13.45 -5.70 -20.20
N ASN A 183 13.90 -6.38 -19.12
CA ASN A 183 13.06 -6.76 -17.96
C ASN A 183 11.78 -7.52 -18.37
N ALA A 184 11.88 -8.42 -19.35
CA ALA A 184 10.74 -9.15 -19.93
C ALA A 184 9.57 -8.23 -20.37
N ASN A 185 9.87 -7.00 -20.80
CA ASN A 185 8.94 -5.95 -21.19
C ASN A 185 8.09 -5.36 -20.03
N PHE A 186 8.43 -5.64 -18.79
CA PHE A 186 7.85 -4.90 -17.66
C PHE A 186 8.54 -3.53 -17.51
N ILE A 187 7.78 -2.55 -17.05
CA ILE A 187 8.23 -1.16 -16.88
C ILE A 187 9.09 -1.02 -15.65
N LEU A 188 8.62 -1.53 -14.50
CA LEU A 188 9.29 -1.39 -13.21
C LEU A 188 10.11 -2.63 -12.84
N MET A 189 11.29 -2.35 -12.30
CA MET A 189 12.17 -3.30 -11.63
C MET A 189 11.96 -3.22 -10.10
N HIS A 190 12.61 -4.12 -9.37
CA HIS A 190 12.77 -4.03 -7.91
C HIS A 190 11.46 -4.06 -7.12
N SER A 191 10.59 -4.99 -7.46
CA SER A 191 9.39 -5.30 -6.67
C SER A 191 9.57 -6.61 -5.90
N VAL A 192 8.78 -6.77 -4.82
CA VAL A 192 8.83 -7.96 -3.97
C VAL A 192 7.45 -8.54 -3.77
N GLY A 193 7.24 -9.80 -4.21
CA GLY A 193 6.01 -10.54 -3.97
C GLY A 193 5.94 -11.12 -2.57
N ALA A 194 6.73 -12.16 -2.28
CA ALA A 194 6.63 -12.89 -1.03
C ALA A 194 7.96 -13.50 -0.57
N VAL A 195 8.80 -12.72 0.13
CA VAL A 195 10.05 -13.20 0.71
C VAL A 195 9.86 -14.43 1.61
N PRO A 196 8.86 -14.48 2.52
CA PRO A 196 8.64 -15.65 3.37
C PRO A 196 8.46 -16.95 2.59
N HIS A 197 7.95 -16.89 1.38
CA HIS A 197 7.72 -18.03 0.50
C HIS A 197 8.85 -18.25 -0.51
N ASN A 198 9.93 -17.47 -0.43
CA ASN A 198 11.03 -17.48 -1.41
C ASN A 198 10.51 -17.30 -2.85
N SER A 199 9.57 -16.40 -3.04
CA SER A 199 8.90 -16.16 -4.31
C SER A 199 8.89 -14.68 -4.66
N GLU A 200 9.16 -14.37 -5.93
CA GLU A 200 9.06 -13.00 -6.48
C GLU A 200 9.89 -11.99 -5.68
N ILE A 201 11.19 -12.26 -5.49
CA ILE A 201 12.11 -11.40 -4.74
C ILE A 201 12.94 -10.60 -5.74
N ASP A 202 12.84 -9.27 -5.67
CA ASP A 202 13.56 -8.34 -6.54
C ASP A 202 13.30 -8.59 -8.04
N VAL A 203 12.02 -8.65 -8.40
CA VAL A 203 11.53 -8.98 -9.76
C VAL A 203 10.50 -7.97 -10.24
N PRO A 204 10.23 -7.92 -11.56
CA PRO A 204 9.08 -7.16 -12.06
C PRO A 204 7.76 -7.81 -11.65
N LEU A 205 6.73 -6.98 -11.41
CA LEU A 205 5.39 -7.46 -11.06
C LEU A 205 4.33 -6.69 -11.84
N THR A 206 3.35 -7.40 -12.41
CA THR A 206 2.29 -6.82 -13.24
C THR A 206 1.53 -5.69 -12.54
N TYR A 207 1.23 -5.85 -11.26
CA TYR A 207 0.51 -4.83 -10.50
C TYR A 207 1.39 -3.62 -10.15
N ALA A 208 2.72 -3.75 -10.13
CA ALA A 208 3.62 -2.60 -10.04
C ALA A 208 3.45 -1.68 -11.25
N ASP A 209 3.50 -2.25 -12.45
CA ASP A 209 3.28 -1.53 -13.70
C ASP A 209 1.87 -0.94 -13.77
N TYR A 210 0.85 -1.71 -13.37
CA TYR A 210 -0.53 -1.22 -13.35
C TYR A 210 -0.67 0.06 -12.52
N TYR A 211 -0.22 0.04 -11.26
CA TYR A 211 -0.36 1.20 -10.38
C TYR A 211 0.56 2.34 -10.77
N PHE A 212 1.70 2.07 -11.38
CA PHE A 212 2.56 3.11 -11.93
C PHE A 212 1.88 3.85 -13.08
N ILE A 213 1.32 3.12 -14.05
CA ILE A 213 0.57 3.70 -15.17
C ILE A 213 -0.67 4.44 -14.67
N GLU A 214 -1.42 3.86 -13.72
CA GLU A 214 -2.57 4.53 -13.12
C GLU A 214 -2.16 5.84 -12.44
N ALA A 215 -1.07 5.84 -11.67
CA ALA A 215 -0.57 7.04 -11.02
C ALA A 215 -0.13 8.12 -12.03
N LEU A 216 0.57 7.73 -13.09
CA LEU A 216 0.93 8.65 -14.18
C LEU A 216 -0.31 9.23 -14.87
N HIS A 217 -1.32 8.40 -15.14
CA HIS A 217 -2.58 8.86 -15.73
C HIS A 217 -3.32 9.83 -14.80
N ARG A 218 -3.44 9.51 -13.51
CA ARG A 218 -4.03 10.38 -12.50
C ARG A 218 -3.30 11.72 -12.42
N TYR A 219 -1.98 11.69 -12.39
CA TYR A 219 -1.17 12.89 -12.32
C TYR A 219 -1.31 13.75 -13.60
N ASN A 220 -1.29 13.14 -14.77
CA ASN A 220 -1.51 13.85 -16.04
C ASN A 220 -2.87 14.55 -16.09
N ARG A 221 -3.94 13.88 -15.64
CA ARG A 221 -5.26 14.51 -15.52
C ARG A 221 -5.25 15.73 -14.59
N MET A 222 -4.53 15.64 -13.45
CA MET A 222 -4.39 16.77 -12.53
C MET A 222 -3.62 17.95 -13.14
N LEU A 223 -2.60 17.69 -13.97
CA LEU A 223 -1.90 18.74 -14.74
C LEU A 223 -2.82 19.45 -15.72
N ASP A 224 -3.78 18.73 -16.30
CA ASP A 224 -4.84 19.32 -17.15
C ASP A 224 -5.94 20.03 -16.35
N GLY A 225 -5.82 20.18 -15.05
CA GLY A 225 -6.85 20.76 -14.18
C GLY A 225 -8.10 19.87 -13.98
N LYS A 226 -8.02 18.58 -14.32
CA LYS A 226 -9.10 17.61 -14.18
C LYS A 226 -8.99 16.85 -12.86
N SER A 227 -10.08 16.19 -12.45
CA SER A 227 -10.02 15.21 -11.35
C SER A 227 -9.04 14.08 -11.69
N PRO A 228 -8.30 13.52 -10.71
CA PRO A 228 -7.45 12.33 -10.94
C PRO A 228 -8.23 11.08 -11.35
N LEU A 229 -9.57 11.12 -11.28
CA LEU A 229 -10.46 10.00 -11.59
C LEU A 229 -11.25 10.24 -12.86
#